data_8bccb832a6885aff2830021da123dedc
#
_entry.id   8bccb832a6885aff2830021da123dedc
#
_cell.length_a   1.000
_cell.length_b   1.000
_cell.length_c   1.000
_cell.angle_alpha   90.00
_cell.angle_beta   90.00
_cell.angle_gamma   90.00
#
_symmetry.space_group_name_H-M   'P 1'
#
loop_
_entity.id
_entity.type
_entity.pdbx_description
1 polymer ?
#
loop_
_entity_poly.entity_id
_entity_poly.type
_entity_poly.pdbx_seq_one_letter_code
_entity_poly.pdbx_strand_id
1 'polypeptide(L)'
;VLNSDGSISDTIVSSWLHDEDGINNIKETLNLTDVKNIKSNEKPSKDGNTYTWNAKGNDVYYEGTATKQLPVSVKLRYELDGQEMSAKDMEGKSGHLKLTISFTNNYSEVKNINGKSIVIHPSYLAGGMLNMSTGNFTNVKCESGKIVNDGTNEMLAFANIPGLNETLKSAGLDKVNNQLGISDDVTVEADVNNFDLGSIMVGMTNEIDLASELGDIGSVSELTDGIDQLIEADDQLIDGSKQLY
;
A
#
# COMPACT_ATOMS: atom_id res chain seq x y z
N VAL A 1 4.80 -10.96 -2.85
CA VAL A 1 4.27 -12.10 -2.07
C VAL A 1 5.15 -12.28 -0.84
N LEU A 2 4.52 -12.42 0.33
CA LEU A 2 5.20 -12.68 1.60
C LEU A 2 4.88 -14.09 2.06
N ASN A 3 5.88 -14.74 2.63
CA ASN A 3 5.68 -15.95 3.41
C ASN A 3 5.06 -15.61 4.78
N SER A 4 4.55 -16.60 5.49
CA SER A 4 3.97 -16.41 6.83
C SER A 4 4.97 -15.85 7.85
N ASP A 5 6.28 -16.03 7.66
CA ASP A 5 7.33 -15.45 8.49
C ASP A 5 7.67 -13.98 8.14
N GLY A 6 6.98 -13.41 7.15
CA GLY A 6 7.21 -12.06 6.67
C GLY A 6 8.35 -11.93 5.67
N SER A 7 9.07 -13.01 5.37
CA SER A 7 10.08 -12.99 4.32
C SER A 7 9.46 -12.83 2.94
N ILE A 8 10.16 -12.11 2.07
CA ILE A 8 9.70 -11.92 0.69
C ILE A 8 10.00 -13.19 -0.11
N SER A 9 8.94 -13.84 -0.62
CA SER A 9 9.09 -15.00 -1.51
C SER A 9 9.25 -14.57 -2.96
N ASP A 10 8.59 -13.49 -3.37
CA ASP A 10 8.64 -12.98 -4.74
C ASP A 10 8.32 -11.49 -4.78
N THR A 11 9.00 -10.76 -5.68
CA THR A 11 8.80 -9.32 -5.90
C THR A 11 8.59 -9.07 -7.37
N ILE A 12 7.34 -9.11 -7.80
CA ILE A 12 6.93 -8.89 -9.19
C ILE A 12 6.55 -7.43 -9.36
N VAL A 13 7.07 -6.79 -10.41
CA VAL A 13 6.64 -5.49 -10.90
C VAL A 13 5.91 -5.70 -12.21
N SER A 14 4.68 -5.23 -12.29
CA SER A 14 3.88 -5.23 -13.51
C SER A 14 3.72 -3.80 -14.01
N SER A 15 3.79 -3.60 -15.32
CA SER A 15 3.58 -2.30 -15.95
C SER A 15 2.79 -2.44 -17.25
N TRP A 16 2.02 -1.40 -17.54
CA TRP A 16 1.27 -1.26 -18.78
C TRP A 16 1.81 -0.07 -19.57
N LEU A 17 2.25 -0.35 -20.80
CA LEU A 17 2.61 0.67 -21.77
C LEU A 17 1.47 0.81 -22.74
N HIS A 18 0.93 2.01 -22.82
CA HIS A 18 -0.12 2.40 -23.76
C HIS A 18 0.34 3.62 -24.56
N ASP A 19 0.09 3.59 -25.87
CA ASP A 19 0.28 4.71 -26.77
C ASP A 19 -0.78 4.61 -27.88
N GLU A 20 -1.54 5.69 -28.11
CA GLU A 20 -2.62 5.73 -29.12
C GLU A 20 -2.08 5.46 -30.52
N ASP A 21 -0.82 5.83 -30.80
CA ASP A 21 -0.11 5.59 -32.06
C ASP A 21 0.60 4.22 -32.11
N GLY A 22 0.45 3.44 -31.03
CA GLY A 22 1.06 2.14 -30.84
C GLY A 22 2.51 2.18 -30.32
N ILE A 23 2.94 1.11 -29.71
CA ILE A 23 4.25 1.00 -29.07
C ILE A 23 5.34 0.81 -30.14
N ASN A 24 6.10 1.85 -30.42
CA ASN A 24 7.23 1.86 -31.36
C ASN A 24 8.49 2.44 -30.70
N ASN A 25 9.53 1.62 -30.55
CA ASN A 25 10.83 2.02 -29.99
C ASN A 25 10.72 2.71 -28.61
N ILE A 26 9.71 2.36 -27.81
CA ILE A 26 9.58 2.87 -26.45
C ILE A 26 10.72 2.28 -25.62
N LYS A 27 11.50 3.17 -25.00
CA LYS A 27 12.68 2.80 -24.21
C LYS A 27 12.40 3.08 -22.72
N GLU A 28 12.68 2.10 -21.90
CA GLU A 28 12.62 2.21 -20.44
C GLU A 28 13.90 1.70 -19.82
N THR A 29 14.38 2.37 -18.78
CA THR A 29 15.48 1.89 -17.97
C THR A 29 14.91 1.23 -16.73
N LEU A 30 14.98 -0.10 -16.67
CA LEU A 30 14.35 -0.91 -15.64
C LEU A 30 15.38 -1.52 -14.70
N ASN A 31 15.07 -1.54 -13.41
CA ASN A 31 15.83 -2.32 -12.42
C ASN A 31 15.11 -3.65 -12.15
N LEU A 32 14.86 -4.38 -13.24
CA LEU A 32 14.15 -5.65 -13.24
C LEU A 32 14.98 -6.73 -13.93
N THR A 33 14.78 -7.97 -13.49
CA THR A 33 15.19 -9.18 -14.22
C THR A 33 13.96 -9.90 -14.76
N ASP A 34 14.16 -10.86 -15.65
CA ASP A 34 13.12 -11.75 -16.18
C ASP A 34 11.93 -11.01 -16.80
N VAL A 35 12.20 -9.85 -17.41
CA VAL A 35 11.17 -9.00 -18.03
C VAL A 35 10.54 -9.73 -19.20
N LYS A 36 9.23 -9.91 -19.16
CA LYS A 36 8.42 -10.57 -20.20
C LYS A 36 7.08 -9.88 -20.40
N ASN A 37 6.61 -9.83 -21.65
CA ASN A 37 5.23 -9.46 -21.92
C ASN A 37 4.31 -10.61 -21.50
N ILE A 38 3.25 -10.30 -20.75
CA ILE A 38 2.31 -11.30 -20.20
C ILE A 38 1.02 -11.43 -21.02
N LYS A 39 0.79 -10.51 -21.95
CA LYS A 39 -0.42 -10.51 -22.81
C LYS A 39 -0.15 -10.93 -24.25
N SER A 40 1.12 -10.88 -24.69
CA SER A 40 1.48 -11.21 -26.05
C SER A 40 2.90 -11.79 -26.14
N ASN A 41 3.32 -12.19 -27.36
CA ASN A 41 4.62 -12.82 -27.58
C ASN A 41 5.75 -11.84 -27.92
N GLU A 42 5.47 -10.54 -28.01
CA GLU A 42 6.49 -9.52 -28.27
C GLU A 42 7.49 -9.48 -27.11
N LYS A 43 8.76 -9.52 -27.49
CA LYS A 43 9.87 -9.45 -26.55
C LYS A 43 10.58 -8.11 -26.72
N PRO A 44 11.00 -7.46 -25.64
CA PRO A 44 11.82 -6.28 -25.74
C PRO A 44 13.22 -6.65 -26.22
N SER A 45 13.88 -5.76 -26.95
CA SER A 45 15.34 -5.80 -27.06
C SER A 45 15.95 -5.20 -25.78
N LYS A 46 17.07 -5.74 -25.33
CA LYS A 46 17.72 -5.35 -24.10
C LYS A 46 19.15 -4.90 -24.36
N ASP A 47 19.51 -3.74 -23.81
CA ASP A 47 20.89 -3.24 -23.75
C ASP A 47 21.17 -2.72 -22.33
N GLY A 48 21.98 -3.46 -21.57
CA GLY A 48 22.16 -3.21 -20.15
C GLY A 48 20.82 -3.31 -19.40
N ASN A 49 20.41 -2.20 -18.77
CA ASN A 49 19.12 -2.06 -18.08
C ASN A 49 18.06 -1.35 -18.94
N THR A 50 18.38 -1.04 -20.20
CA THR A 50 17.44 -0.40 -21.13
C THR A 50 16.71 -1.47 -21.93
N TYR A 51 15.39 -1.45 -21.83
CA TYR A 51 14.48 -2.31 -22.58
C TYR A 51 13.79 -1.45 -23.66
N THR A 52 13.77 -1.96 -24.88
CA THR A 52 13.11 -1.28 -26.01
C THR A 52 11.98 -2.15 -26.53
N TRP A 53 10.77 -1.60 -26.51
CA TRP A 53 9.56 -2.28 -26.91
C TRP A 53 9.10 -1.85 -28.31
N ASN A 54 8.65 -2.82 -29.12
CA ASN A 54 8.06 -2.63 -30.44
C ASN A 54 6.88 -3.58 -30.58
N ALA A 55 5.68 -3.11 -30.37
CA ALA A 55 4.46 -3.91 -30.39
C ALA A 55 3.48 -3.55 -31.51
N LYS A 56 3.90 -2.76 -32.50
CA LYS A 56 3.19 -2.48 -33.77
C LYS A 56 1.69 -2.17 -33.60
N GLY A 57 1.34 -1.28 -32.69
CA GLY A 57 -0.04 -0.85 -32.48
C GLY A 57 -0.79 -1.60 -31.39
N ASN A 58 -0.09 -2.46 -30.64
CA ASN A 58 -0.65 -3.11 -29.45
C ASN A 58 -0.05 -2.52 -28.18
N ASP A 59 -0.81 -2.57 -27.11
CA ASP A 59 -0.30 -2.29 -25.77
C ASP A 59 0.67 -3.39 -25.32
N VAL A 60 1.58 -3.02 -24.44
CA VAL A 60 2.50 -3.96 -23.81
C VAL A 60 2.18 -4.04 -22.32
N TYR A 61 1.91 -5.23 -21.84
CA TYR A 61 1.77 -5.55 -20.43
C TYR A 61 2.92 -6.45 -20.03
N TYR A 62 3.90 -5.89 -19.33
CA TYR A 62 5.06 -6.67 -18.93
C TYR A 62 5.15 -6.84 -17.41
N GLU A 63 5.84 -7.91 -17.05
CA GLU A 63 6.24 -8.20 -15.67
C GLU A 63 7.75 -8.43 -15.63
N GLY A 64 8.32 -8.19 -14.45
CA GLY A 64 9.70 -8.52 -14.14
C GLY A 64 9.93 -8.60 -12.64
N THR A 65 11.01 -9.25 -12.24
CA THR A 65 11.41 -9.35 -10.83
C THR A 65 12.25 -8.13 -10.45
N ALA A 66 11.87 -7.44 -9.38
CA ALA A 66 12.59 -6.26 -8.90
C ALA A 66 13.98 -6.64 -8.37
N THR A 67 14.99 -5.85 -8.76
CA THR A 67 16.40 -5.99 -8.30
C THR A 67 16.79 -4.97 -7.24
N LYS A 68 15.91 -4.00 -6.95
CA LYS A 68 16.10 -2.99 -5.92
C LYS A 68 15.10 -3.17 -4.78
N GLN A 69 15.43 -2.61 -3.63
CA GLN A 69 14.49 -2.52 -2.52
C GLN A 69 13.21 -1.80 -2.97
N LEU A 70 12.08 -2.34 -2.54
CA LEU A 70 10.79 -1.74 -2.79
C LEU A 70 10.65 -0.39 -2.06
N PRO A 71 9.86 0.55 -2.61
CA PRO A 71 9.63 1.84 -1.97
C PRO A 71 8.90 1.71 -0.63
N VAL A 72 8.15 0.64 -0.43
CA VAL A 72 7.43 0.34 0.81
C VAL A 72 7.90 -1.01 1.35
N SER A 73 8.24 -1.04 2.63
CA SER A 73 8.55 -2.26 3.37
C SER A 73 7.33 -2.74 4.14
N VAL A 74 7.20 -4.06 4.27
CA VAL A 74 6.12 -4.70 5.03
C VAL A 74 6.76 -5.55 6.13
N LYS A 75 6.25 -5.42 7.37
CA LYS A 75 6.67 -6.23 8.51
C LYS A 75 5.45 -6.90 9.13
N LEU A 76 5.57 -8.18 9.45
CA LEU A 76 4.55 -8.96 10.14
C LEU A 76 4.95 -9.16 11.61
N ARG A 77 4.00 -8.98 12.50
CA ARG A 77 4.15 -9.28 13.93
C ARG A 77 2.98 -10.12 14.39
N TYR A 78 3.29 -11.21 15.03
CA TYR A 78 2.31 -12.17 15.51
C TYR A 78 2.30 -12.20 17.04
N GLU A 79 1.11 -12.22 17.61
CA GLU A 79 0.87 -12.45 19.03
C GLU A 79 -0.16 -13.57 19.18
N LEU A 80 0.09 -14.52 20.06
CA LEU A 80 -0.87 -15.56 20.47
C LEU A 80 -1.13 -15.42 21.96
N ASP A 81 -2.39 -15.24 22.33
CA ASP A 81 -2.82 -14.96 23.73
C ASP A 81 -2.02 -13.81 24.37
N GLY A 82 -1.69 -12.77 23.59
CA GLY A 82 -0.94 -11.60 24.02
C GLY A 82 0.57 -11.79 24.12
N GLN A 83 1.11 -12.95 23.73
CA GLN A 83 2.56 -13.21 23.68
C GLN A 83 3.07 -13.14 22.25
N GLU A 84 4.06 -12.27 22.02
CA GLU A 84 4.71 -12.17 20.70
C GLU A 84 5.52 -13.44 20.42
N MET A 85 5.37 -13.98 19.20
CA MET A 85 6.13 -15.14 18.74
C MET A 85 6.29 -15.12 17.21
N SER A 86 7.23 -15.93 16.70
CA SER A 86 7.38 -16.07 15.26
C SER A 86 6.25 -16.92 14.67
N ALA A 87 5.94 -16.72 13.37
CA ALA A 87 4.95 -17.55 12.67
C ALA A 87 5.31 -19.04 12.74
N LYS A 88 6.62 -19.35 12.66
CA LYS A 88 7.12 -20.72 12.78
C LYS A 88 6.83 -21.33 14.15
N ASP A 89 6.98 -20.55 15.22
CA ASP A 89 6.70 -21.03 16.57
C ASP A 89 5.19 -21.13 16.83
N MET A 90 4.36 -20.52 15.99
CA MET A 90 2.91 -20.60 16.06
C MET A 90 2.34 -21.82 15.34
N GLU A 91 3.08 -22.42 14.40
CA GLU A 91 2.60 -23.59 13.64
C GLU A 91 1.98 -24.64 14.55
N GLY A 92 0.76 -25.06 14.24
CA GLY A 92 0.01 -26.05 14.98
C GLY A 92 -0.55 -25.60 16.33
N LYS A 93 -0.27 -24.36 16.79
CA LYS A 93 -0.81 -23.85 18.06
C LYS A 93 -2.23 -23.35 17.90
N SER A 94 -2.93 -23.28 19.02
CA SER A 94 -4.28 -22.74 19.13
C SER A 94 -4.32 -21.65 20.17
N GLY A 95 -5.18 -20.64 19.99
CA GLY A 95 -5.34 -19.50 20.89
C GLY A 95 -5.92 -18.29 20.17
N HIS A 96 -5.92 -17.15 20.84
CA HIS A 96 -6.33 -15.88 20.24
C HIS A 96 -5.14 -15.23 19.52
N LEU A 97 -5.26 -15.13 18.19
CA LEU A 97 -4.28 -14.51 17.31
C LEU A 97 -4.51 -13.01 17.21
N LYS A 98 -3.40 -12.25 17.28
CA LYS A 98 -3.33 -10.89 16.76
C LYS A 98 -2.17 -10.80 15.78
N LEU A 99 -2.49 -10.53 14.52
CA LEU A 99 -1.53 -10.28 13.46
C LEU A 99 -1.52 -8.79 13.15
N THR A 100 -0.35 -8.15 13.24
CA THR A 100 -0.14 -6.77 12.81
C THR A 100 0.71 -6.77 11.55
N ILE A 101 0.20 -6.14 10.49
CA ILE A 101 0.88 -5.92 9.21
C ILE A 101 1.24 -4.44 9.17
N SER A 102 2.52 -4.12 9.35
CA SER A 102 3.05 -2.76 9.38
C SER A 102 3.66 -2.39 8.04
N PHE A 103 3.29 -1.22 7.52
CA PHE A 103 3.81 -0.67 6.28
C PHE A 103 4.74 0.51 6.60
N THR A 104 5.89 0.55 5.93
CA THR A 104 6.84 1.66 6.05
C THR A 104 7.18 2.18 4.67
N ASN A 105 6.89 3.46 4.42
CA ASN A 105 7.36 4.14 3.23
C ASN A 105 8.84 4.49 3.41
N ASN A 106 9.71 3.93 2.56
CA ASN A 106 11.16 4.07 2.69
C ASN A 106 11.69 5.40 2.10
N TYR A 107 10.81 6.22 1.52
CA TYR A 107 11.15 7.51 0.94
C TYR A 107 10.41 8.64 1.62
N SER A 108 11.12 9.72 1.92
CA SER A 108 10.54 10.96 2.40
C SER A 108 11.36 12.16 1.92
N GLU A 109 10.70 13.29 1.80
CA GLU A 109 11.33 14.60 1.56
C GLU A 109 10.88 15.58 2.63
N VAL A 110 11.77 16.49 3.02
CA VAL A 110 11.41 17.62 3.86
C VAL A 110 11.20 18.83 2.96
N LYS A 111 9.99 19.40 2.98
CA LYS A 111 9.66 20.64 2.25
C LYS A 111 9.32 21.75 3.23
N ASN A 112 9.76 22.97 2.92
CA ASN A 112 9.35 24.15 3.67
C ASN A 112 8.11 24.74 3.00
N ILE A 113 6.99 24.70 3.71
CA ILE A 113 5.71 25.24 3.26
C ILE A 113 5.29 26.30 4.28
N ASN A 114 5.16 27.55 3.84
CA ASN A 114 4.80 28.70 4.69
C ASN A 114 5.67 28.84 5.95
N GLY A 115 6.99 28.57 5.81
CA GLY A 115 7.95 28.67 6.92
C GLY A 115 7.98 27.45 7.85
N LYS A 116 7.17 26.43 7.61
CA LYS A 116 7.12 25.20 8.37
C LYS A 116 7.77 24.04 7.60
N SER A 117 8.66 23.31 8.23
CA SER A 117 9.25 22.10 7.65
C SER A 117 8.28 20.94 7.77
N ILE A 118 7.86 20.38 6.66
CA ILE A 118 6.91 19.27 6.58
C ILE A 118 7.61 18.07 5.96
N VAL A 119 7.50 16.92 6.59
CA VAL A 119 7.92 15.63 6.03
C VAL A 119 6.83 15.14 5.10
N ILE A 120 7.18 14.89 3.84
CA ILE A 120 6.24 14.42 2.81
C ILE A 120 6.75 13.08 2.31
N HIS A 121 5.88 12.08 2.34
CA HIS A 121 6.11 10.79 1.73
C HIS A 121 5.46 10.73 0.34
N PRO A 122 6.13 10.16 -0.70
CA PRO A 122 5.48 9.84 -1.95
C PRO A 122 4.27 8.93 -1.70
N SER A 123 3.15 9.22 -2.34
CA SER A 123 1.93 8.44 -2.14
C SER A 123 2.03 7.09 -2.85
N TYR A 124 1.93 6.01 -2.07
CA TYR A 124 1.74 4.65 -2.56
C TYR A 124 0.47 4.10 -1.94
N LEU A 125 -0.39 3.51 -2.76
CA LEU A 125 -1.46 2.65 -2.25
C LEU A 125 -0.88 1.24 -2.11
N ALA A 126 -0.84 0.73 -0.90
CA ALA A 126 -0.55 -0.65 -0.60
C ALA A 126 -1.85 -1.39 -0.33
N GLY A 127 -2.13 -2.42 -1.09
CA GLY A 127 -3.28 -3.30 -0.88
C GLY A 127 -2.83 -4.73 -0.64
N GLY A 128 -3.59 -5.49 0.13
CA GLY A 128 -3.25 -6.87 0.41
C GLY A 128 -4.46 -7.79 0.53
N MET A 129 -4.17 -9.07 0.38
CA MET A 129 -5.12 -10.16 0.60
C MET A 129 -4.51 -11.22 1.50
N LEU A 130 -5.30 -11.62 2.48
CA LEU A 130 -4.99 -12.70 3.40
C LEU A 130 -6.11 -13.72 3.34
N ASN A 131 -5.77 -14.98 3.08
CA ASN A 131 -6.72 -16.07 3.03
C ASN A 131 -6.53 -16.96 4.26
N MET A 132 -7.60 -17.12 5.04
CA MET A 132 -7.63 -17.88 6.30
C MET A 132 -8.69 -18.99 6.18
N SER A 133 -8.27 -20.25 6.30
CA SER A 133 -9.20 -21.39 6.26
C SER A 133 -10.18 -21.34 7.45
N THR A 134 -11.49 -21.48 7.20
CA THR A 134 -12.51 -21.53 8.27
C THR A 134 -12.36 -22.76 9.17
N GLY A 135 -11.60 -23.76 8.76
CA GLY A 135 -11.25 -24.91 9.60
C GLY A 135 -10.25 -24.59 10.70
N ASN A 136 -9.44 -23.53 10.49
CA ASN A 136 -8.36 -23.15 11.40
C ASN A 136 -8.61 -21.77 12.05
N PHE A 137 -9.35 -20.89 11.37
CA PHE A 137 -9.58 -19.51 11.82
C PHE A 137 -11.08 -19.23 11.96
N THR A 138 -11.47 -18.66 13.08
CA THR A 138 -12.83 -18.24 13.37
C THR A 138 -12.83 -16.85 14.02
N ASN A 139 -13.99 -16.21 14.09
CA ASN A 139 -14.15 -14.88 14.68
C ASN A 139 -13.17 -13.83 14.14
N VAL A 140 -12.83 -13.92 12.83
CA VAL A 140 -11.89 -13.02 12.20
C VAL A 140 -12.44 -11.59 12.19
N LYS A 141 -11.61 -10.64 12.64
CA LYS A 141 -11.91 -9.21 12.72
C LYS A 141 -10.76 -8.38 12.15
N CYS A 142 -11.10 -7.33 11.41
CA CYS A 142 -10.17 -6.31 10.97
C CYS A 142 -10.95 -5.01 10.75
N GLU A 143 -10.60 -3.95 11.49
CA GLU A 143 -11.31 -2.65 11.38
C GLU A 143 -10.96 -1.92 10.10
N SER A 144 -9.72 -2.08 9.60
CA SER A 144 -9.19 -1.42 8.40
C SER A 144 -9.28 -2.27 7.15
N GLY A 145 -10.09 -3.34 7.14
CA GLY A 145 -10.22 -4.25 6.01
C GLY A 145 -11.63 -4.79 5.83
N LYS A 146 -11.85 -5.42 4.70
CA LYS A 146 -13.11 -6.10 4.37
C LYS A 146 -12.91 -7.60 4.39
N ILE A 147 -13.72 -8.29 5.19
CA ILE A 147 -13.72 -9.75 5.29
C ILE A 147 -14.88 -10.30 4.45
N VAL A 148 -14.59 -11.32 3.65
CA VAL A 148 -15.57 -12.06 2.85
C VAL A 148 -15.40 -13.55 3.16
N ASN A 149 -16.47 -14.20 3.61
CA ASN A 149 -16.51 -15.63 3.87
C ASN A 149 -17.12 -16.35 2.67
N ASP A 150 -16.40 -17.31 2.09
CA ASP A 150 -16.88 -18.15 0.97
C ASP A 150 -17.39 -19.53 1.43
N GLY A 151 -17.45 -19.76 2.74
CA GLY A 151 -17.84 -21.03 3.37
C GLY A 151 -16.66 -21.94 3.72
N THR A 152 -15.52 -21.77 3.08
CA THR A 152 -14.28 -22.53 3.33
C THR A 152 -13.13 -21.63 3.80
N ASN A 153 -13.21 -20.35 3.47
CA ASN A 153 -12.19 -19.37 3.79
C ASN A 153 -12.80 -18.05 4.26
N GLU A 154 -12.13 -17.39 5.18
CA GLU A 154 -12.24 -15.97 5.48
C GLU A 154 -11.18 -15.23 4.65
N MET A 155 -11.60 -14.50 3.63
CA MET A 155 -10.73 -13.69 2.80
C MET A 155 -10.75 -12.25 3.29
N LEU A 156 -9.64 -11.77 3.83
CA LEU A 156 -9.47 -10.38 4.20
C LEU A 156 -8.80 -9.63 3.06
N ALA A 157 -9.43 -8.56 2.59
CA ALA A 157 -8.83 -7.55 1.73
C ALA A 157 -8.64 -6.26 2.52
N PHE A 158 -7.49 -5.63 2.38
CA PHE A 158 -7.14 -4.37 3.05
C PHE A 158 -6.36 -3.44 2.14
N ALA A 159 -6.39 -2.15 2.48
CA ALA A 159 -5.61 -1.11 1.80
C ALA A 159 -5.01 -0.15 2.82
N ASN A 160 -3.85 0.43 2.46
CA ASN A 160 -3.11 1.38 3.28
C ASN A 160 -2.37 2.38 2.40
N ILE A 161 -2.11 3.59 2.91
CA ILE A 161 -1.27 4.61 2.26
C ILE A 161 -0.07 4.89 3.18
N PRO A 162 1.02 4.13 3.04
CA PRO A 162 2.16 4.21 3.94
C PRO A 162 2.81 5.58 3.96
N GLY A 163 3.05 6.12 5.15
CA GLY A 163 3.65 7.44 5.38
C GLY A 163 2.65 8.61 5.36
N LEU A 164 1.37 8.38 5.00
CA LEU A 164 0.35 9.45 5.05
C LEU A 164 0.14 9.94 6.48
N ASN A 165 0.09 9.03 7.45
CA ASN A 165 -0.01 9.35 8.87
C ASN A 165 1.12 10.31 9.33
N GLU A 166 2.37 10.04 8.96
CA GLU A 166 3.52 10.91 9.30
C GLU A 166 3.43 12.26 8.56
N THR A 167 3.06 12.26 7.29
CA THR A 167 2.87 13.48 6.50
C THR A 167 1.84 14.38 7.15
N LEU A 168 0.65 13.87 7.49
CA LEU A 168 -0.42 14.65 8.14
C LEU A 168 0.02 15.19 9.50
N LYS A 169 0.66 14.37 10.34
CA LYS A 169 1.19 14.84 11.64
C LYS A 169 2.23 15.92 11.49
N SER A 170 3.19 15.78 10.58
CA SER A 170 4.22 16.78 10.34
C SER A 170 3.64 18.10 9.81
N ALA A 171 2.55 18.03 9.07
CA ALA A 171 1.77 19.19 8.62
C ALA A 171 0.94 19.85 9.74
N GLY A 172 0.78 19.18 10.89
CA GLY A 172 -0.06 19.63 12.01
C GLY A 172 -1.54 19.30 11.85
N LEU A 173 -1.84 18.29 11.03
CA LEU A 173 -3.19 17.81 10.75
C LEU A 173 -3.54 16.57 11.62
N ASP A 174 -3.07 16.55 12.88
CA ASP A 174 -3.31 15.42 13.79
C ASP A 174 -4.79 15.13 14.01
N LYS A 175 -5.63 16.17 14.05
CA LYS A 175 -7.08 16.01 14.23
C LYS A 175 -7.71 15.28 13.04
N VAL A 176 -7.29 15.64 11.82
CA VAL A 176 -7.75 14.99 10.59
C VAL A 176 -7.29 13.54 10.57
N ASN A 177 -6.02 13.30 10.89
CA ASN A 177 -5.46 11.97 10.98
C ASN A 177 -6.24 11.07 11.96
N ASN A 178 -6.56 11.59 13.15
CA ASN A 178 -7.32 10.85 14.17
C ASN A 178 -8.78 10.62 13.75
N GLN A 179 -9.41 11.57 13.07
CA GLN A 179 -10.78 11.43 12.56
C GLN A 179 -10.91 10.35 11.48
N LEU A 180 -9.92 10.27 10.60
CA LEU A 180 -9.89 9.30 9.50
C LEU A 180 -9.39 7.92 9.95
N GLY A 181 -8.86 7.80 11.17
CA GLY A 181 -8.28 6.54 11.66
C GLY A 181 -7.10 6.05 10.80
N ILE A 182 -6.35 6.98 10.18
CA ILE A 182 -5.22 6.62 9.32
C ILE A 182 -4.11 6.03 10.17
N SER A 183 -3.72 4.81 9.84
CA SER A 183 -2.63 4.06 10.48
C SER A 183 -1.77 3.42 9.42
N ASP A 184 -0.48 3.29 9.69
CA ASP A 184 0.43 2.50 8.84
C ASP A 184 0.34 0.99 9.16
N ASP A 185 -0.49 0.62 10.14
CA ASP A 185 -0.71 -0.76 10.56
C ASP A 185 -2.10 -1.26 10.19
N VAL A 186 -2.18 -2.51 9.74
CA VAL A 186 -3.41 -3.29 9.60
C VAL A 186 -3.38 -4.39 10.66
N THR A 187 -4.38 -4.39 11.55
CA THR A 187 -4.49 -5.39 12.63
C THR A 187 -5.61 -6.37 12.33
N VAL A 188 -5.28 -7.65 12.42
CA VAL A 188 -6.21 -8.77 12.25
C VAL A 188 -6.26 -9.55 13.56
N GLU A 189 -7.45 -9.78 14.07
CA GLU A 189 -7.69 -10.64 15.23
C GLU A 189 -8.52 -11.85 14.81
N ALA A 190 -8.20 -13.02 15.36
CA ALA A 190 -8.94 -14.26 15.09
C ALA A 190 -8.75 -15.27 16.22
N ASP A 191 -9.70 -16.16 16.38
CA ASP A 191 -9.51 -17.37 17.18
C ASP A 191 -8.96 -18.46 16.27
N VAL A 192 -7.84 -19.05 16.65
CA VAL A 192 -7.09 -20.01 15.84
C VAL A 192 -7.09 -21.37 16.49
N ASN A 193 -7.34 -22.40 15.68
CA ASN A 193 -7.16 -23.79 16.03
C ASN A 193 -6.20 -24.41 15.03
N ASN A 194 -5.02 -24.85 15.49
CA ASN A 194 -3.97 -25.41 14.65
C ASN A 194 -3.50 -24.37 13.58
N PHE A 195 -2.81 -23.31 14.05
CA PHE A 195 -2.34 -22.25 13.18
C PHE A 195 -1.60 -22.76 11.95
N ASP A 196 -2.12 -22.41 10.80
CA ASP A 196 -1.53 -22.65 9.49
C ASP A 196 -1.95 -21.49 8.57
N LEU A 197 -1.07 -20.52 8.45
CA LEU A 197 -1.30 -19.34 7.62
C LEU A 197 -0.48 -19.44 6.35
N GLY A 198 -1.17 -19.38 5.22
CA GLY A 198 -0.55 -19.36 3.89
C GLY A 198 0.17 -18.05 3.58
N SER A 199 0.46 -17.85 2.29
CA SER A 199 1.11 -16.63 1.82
C SER A 199 0.19 -15.42 1.94
N ILE A 200 0.77 -14.26 2.23
CA ILE A 200 0.09 -12.96 2.20
C ILE A 200 0.46 -12.27 0.90
N MET A 201 -0.55 -11.90 0.12
CA MET A 201 -0.36 -11.12 -1.11
C MET A 201 -0.43 -9.64 -0.77
N VAL A 202 0.60 -8.89 -1.13
CA VAL A 202 0.62 -7.43 -1.03
C VAL A 202 1.00 -6.85 -2.39
N GLY A 203 0.18 -5.96 -2.90
CA GLY A 203 0.43 -5.16 -4.10
C GLY A 203 0.59 -3.69 -3.75
N MET A 204 1.32 -2.94 -4.57
CA MET A 204 1.55 -1.50 -4.41
C MET A 204 1.48 -0.82 -5.75
N THR A 205 0.91 0.37 -5.76
CA THR A 205 0.91 1.26 -6.93
C THR A 205 1.14 2.71 -6.49
N ASN A 206 1.77 3.50 -7.34
CA ASN A 206 1.86 4.96 -7.22
C ASN A 206 0.97 5.69 -8.24
N GLU A 207 0.31 4.94 -9.10
CA GLU A 207 -0.68 5.47 -10.04
C GLU A 207 -2.04 5.55 -9.34
N ILE A 208 -2.17 6.51 -8.42
CA ILE A 208 -3.43 6.75 -7.72
C ILE A 208 -3.91 8.13 -8.13
N ASP A 209 -5.01 8.20 -8.84
CA ASP A 209 -5.86 9.36 -8.80
C ASP A 209 -6.71 9.27 -7.51
N LEU A 210 -6.07 9.60 -6.38
CA LEU A 210 -6.72 9.62 -5.06
C LEU A 210 -8.02 10.42 -5.09
N ALA A 211 -8.12 11.46 -5.90
CA ALA A 211 -9.31 12.30 -5.99
C ALA A 211 -10.48 11.59 -6.69
N SER A 212 -10.22 10.72 -7.68
CA SER A 212 -11.29 10.00 -8.39
C SER A 212 -11.69 8.70 -7.71
N GLU A 213 -10.71 7.97 -7.13
CA GLU A 213 -10.97 6.67 -6.50
C GLU A 213 -11.53 6.78 -5.08
N LEU A 214 -11.16 7.85 -4.37
CA LEU A 214 -11.68 8.14 -3.03
C LEU A 214 -12.95 9.01 -3.07
N GLY A 215 -13.33 9.55 -4.22
CA GLY A 215 -14.57 10.34 -4.39
C GLY A 215 -15.87 9.57 -4.07
N ASP A 216 -15.84 8.25 -4.09
CA ASP A 216 -16.94 7.38 -3.65
C ASP A 216 -16.87 7.00 -2.15
N ILE A 217 -15.79 7.37 -1.46
CA ILE A 217 -15.67 7.17 -0.02
C ILE A 217 -15.96 8.52 0.64
N GLY A 218 -17.17 8.70 1.16
CA GLY A 218 -17.68 9.97 1.73
C GLY A 218 -16.73 10.67 2.73
N SER A 219 -15.76 9.95 3.30
CA SER A 219 -14.76 10.48 4.21
C SER A 219 -13.65 11.31 3.53
N VAL A 220 -13.39 11.15 2.23
CA VAL A 220 -12.33 11.91 1.53
C VAL A 220 -12.85 13.20 0.92
N SER A 221 -14.10 13.24 0.49
CA SER A 221 -14.77 14.50 0.19
C SER A 221 -14.78 15.40 1.41
N GLU A 222 -15.10 14.86 2.60
CA GLU A 222 -15.05 15.59 3.88
C GLU A 222 -13.61 16.01 4.24
N LEU A 223 -12.59 15.25 3.87
CA LEU A 223 -11.17 15.62 4.05
C LEU A 223 -10.77 16.79 3.15
N THR A 224 -11.16 16.76 1.88
CA THR A 224 -10.87 17.84 0.93
C THR A 224 -11.56 19.11 1.37
N ASP A 225 -12.84 19.05 1.74
CA ASP A 225 -13.59 20.17 2.30
C ASP A 225 -13.00 20.69 3.61
N GLY A 226 -12.46 19.80 4.45
CA GLY A 226 -11.76 20.16 5.69
C GLY A 226 -10.42 20.85 5.46
N ILE A 227 -9.67 20.42 4.45
CA ILE A 227 -8.40 21.07 4.04
C ILE A 227 -8.68 22.44 3.44
N ASP A 228 -9.69 22.59 2.59
CA ASP A 228 -10.08 23.88 2.02
C ASP A 228 -10.57 24.86 3.11
N GLN A 229 -11.35 24.40 4.08
CA GLN A 229 -11.75 25.21 5.25
C GLN A 229 -10.55 25.62 6.12
N LEU A 230 -9.53 24.78 6.25
CA LEU A 230 -8.29 25.13 6.98
C LEU A 230 -7.45 26.17 6.23
N ILE A 231 -7.39 26.07 4.91
CA ILE A 231 -6.71 27.06 4.06
C ILE A 231 -7.43 28.40 4.16
N GLU A 232 -8.77 28.43 4.07
CA GLU A 232 -9.57 29.66 4.23
C GLU A 232 -9.44 30.25 5.65
N ALA A 233 -9.40 29.43 6.68
CA ALA A 233 -9.20 29.90 8.06
C ALA A 233 -7.79 30.47 8.30
N ASP A 234 -6.77 29.90 7.68
CA ASP A 234 -5.39 30.40 7.75
C ASP A 234 -5.25 31.74 7.02
N ASP A 235 -5.86 31.90 5.85
CA ASP A 235 -5.92 33.16 5.11
C ASP A 235 -6.66 34.24 5.91
N GLN A 236 -7.77 33.93 6.58
CA GLN A 236 -8.48 34.86 7.46
C GLN A 236 -7.66 35.27 8.69
N LEU A 237 -6.88 34.35 9.26
CA LEU A 237 -5.97 34.62 10.36
C LEU A 237 -4.81 35.53 9.93
N ILE A 238 -4.27 35.29 8.73
CA ILE A 238 -3.21 36.14 8.14
C ILE A 238 -3.74 37.55 7.87
N ASP A 239 -4.95 37.68 7.30
CA ASP A 239 -5.57 38.98 7.02
C ASP A 239 -6.01 39.72 8.30
N GLY A 240 -6.54 39.01 9.29
CA GLY A 240 -6.83 39.54 10.60
C GLY A 240 -5.59 40.04 11.35
N SER A 241 -4.47 39.30 11.23
CA SER A 241 -3.18 39.69 11.79
C SER A 241 -2.62 40.95 11.13
N LYS A 242 -2.80 41.11 9.81
CA LYS A 242 -2.39 42.33 9.07
C LYS A 242 -3.22 43.55 9.41
N GLN A 243 -4.44 43.40 9.90
CA GLN A 243 -5.31 44.53 10.34
C GLN A 243 -5.00 44.98 11.76
N LEU A 244 -4.23 44.23 12.53
CA LEU A 244 -3.82 44.55 13.91
C LEU A 244 -2.46 45.25 14.01
N TYR A 245 -1.75 45.45 12.89
CA TYR A 245 -0.50 46.16 12.73
C TYR A 245 -0.63 47.26 11.66
#